data_97ca2c3280d784a294c43cff89ee274c
#
_entry.id   97ca2c3280d784a294c43cff89ee274c
#
_cell.length_a   1.000
_cell.length_b   1.000
_cell.length_c   1.000
_cell.angle_alpha   90.00
_cell.angle_beta   90.00
_cell.angle_gamma   90.00
#
_symmetry.space_group_name_H-M   'P 1'
#
loop_
_entity.id
_entity.type
_entity.pdbx_description
1 polymer ?
#
loop_
_entity_poly.entity_id
_entity_poly.type
_entity_poly.pdbx_seq_one_letter_code
_entity_poly.pdbx_strand_id
1 'polypeptide(L)'
;MNKNTFTSVKLTKGEMNIYDFGGIKLHAYKTNDFIDDEVFVVEKNGKAVIIESPCFFDNIRELTEYLKDMEVEGMLVAYHGAGATFLPSVPKFATQNAVDYSENGGGKALIDSFTSSFGESFDSSVHKITNVVESGKVTIGGMDFIIKQTADAFDVEIPEINVVYTHMLGHDCHSIVAGAGHADAMIAELRSYIAKGYNLILTSHYTPEDLKDAQTKIDYLENLKKIAAGCKNADEFKAEVGRQYPAYSGQNYLDMTAGFFFA
;
A
#
# COMPACT_ATOMS: atom_id res chain seq x y z
N MET A 1 10.90 -15.75 -1.68
CA MET A 1 10.82 -15.92 -0.20
C MET A 1 9.39 -16.29 0.15
N ASN A 2 9.15 -16.96 1.27
CA ASN A 2 7.78 -17.20 1.74
C ASN A 2 7.36 -16.00 2.62
N LYS A 3 6.18 -15.44 2.35
CA LYS A 3 5.64 -14.28 3.08
C LYS A 3 5.53 -14.47 4.60
N ASN A 4 5.51 -15.69 5.07
CA ASN A 4 5.44 -16.04 6.49
C ASN A 4 6.82 -16.25 7.15
N THR A 5 7.92 -15.98 6.44
CA THR A 5 9.28 -16.12 6.97
C THR A 5 9.77 -14.79 7.50
N PHE A 6 9.31 -14.40 8.66
CA PHE A 6 9.69 -13.17 9.37
C PHE A 6 9.85 -13.41 10.86
N THR A 7 10.53 -12.50 11.53
CA THR A 7 10.51 -12.38 12.99
C THR A 7 9.52 -11.29 13.37
N SER A 8 8.55 -11.60 14.22
CA SER A 8 7.58 -10.63 14.70
C SER A 8 8.00 -10.00 16.02
N VAL A 9 7.82 -8.69 16.13
CA VAL A 9 7.97 -7.91 17.35
C VAL A 9 6.65 -7.21 17.63
N LYS A 10 5.97 -7.63 18.71
CA LYS A 10 4.74 -6.97 19.15
C LYS A 10 5.09 -5.62 19.78
N LEU A 11 4.47 -4.57 19.29
CA LEU A 11 4.57 -3.22 19.82
C LEU A 11 3.34 -2.90 20.67
N THR A 12 3.21 -1.67 21.14
CA THR A 12 2.08 -1.27 22.00
C THR A 12 0.77 -1.18 21.22
N LYS A 13 0.82 -0.65 20.00
CA LYS A 13 -0.32 -0.49 19.10
C LYS A 13 -0.29 -1.53 17.99
N GLY A 14 0.81 -1.57 17.27
CA GLY A 14 0.99 -2.39 16.10
C GLY A 14 1.87 -3.60 16.31
N GLU A 15 2.30 -4.15 15.19
CA GLU A 15 3.21 -5.28 15.12
C GLU A 15 4.23 -5.04 14.01
N MET A 16 5.50 -5.33 14.30
CA MET A 16 6.58 -5.21 13.34
C MET A 16 7.01 -6.59 12.85
N ASN A 17 6.82 -6.88 11.57
CA ASN A 17 7.25 -8.11 10.92
C ASN A 17 8.55 -7.85 10.15
N ILE A 18 9.63 -8.51 10.55
CA ILE A 18 10.99 -8.27 10.04
C ILE A 18 11.41 -9.41 9.14
N TYR A 19 11.61 -9.13 7.86
CA TYR A 19 12.14 -10.03 6.84
C TYR A 19 13.63 -9.77 6.66
N ASP A 20 14.47 -10.80 6.85
CA ASP A 20 15.92 -10.72 6.68
C ASP A 20 16.35 -11.27 5.31
N PHE A 21 16.95 -10.40 4.50
CA PHE A 21 17.47 -10.72 3.16
C PHE A 21 19.01 -10.86 3.14
N GLY A 22 19.64 -11.08 4.31
CA GLY A 22 21.07 -11.32 4.38
C GLY A 22 21.95 -10.07 4.28
N GLY A 23 21.49 -8.93 4.74
CA GLY A 23 22.24 -7.65 4.73
C GLY A 23 21.32 -6.45 4.55
N ILE A 24 20.12 -6.70 4.10
CA ILE A 24 19.00 -5.76 4.10
C ILE A 24 17.86 -6.39 4.88
N LYS A 25 17.26 -5.62 5.76
CA LYS A 25 16.03 -6.00 6.46
C LYS A 25 14.88 -5.15 5.95
N LEU A 26 13.75 -5.81 5.73
CA LEU A 26 12.48 -5.15 5.47
C LEU A 26 11.62 -5.30 6.73
N HIS A 27 11.27 -4.18 7.34
CA HIS A 27 10.38 -4.13 8.48
C HIS A 27 9.01 -3.68 8.00
N ALA A 28 8.02 -4.55 8.09
CA ALA A 28 6.63 -4.26 7.75
C ALA A 28 5.88 -3.95 9.05
N TYR A 29 5.54 -2.69 9.23
CA TYR A 29 4.81 -2.20 10.38
C TYR A 29 3.32 -2.23 10.11
N LYS A 30 2.65 -3.25 10.66
CA LYS A 30 1.20 -3.32 10.73
C LYS A 30 0.72 -2.41 11.85
N THR A 31 0.08 -1.32 11.50
CA THR A 31 -0.29 -0.26 12.46
C THR A 31 -1.40 -0.68 13.43
N ASN A 32 -2.31 -1.56 13.00
CA ASN A 32 -3.57 -1.88 13.70
C ASN A 32 -4.37 -0.61 14.06
N ASP A 33 -4.31 0.40 13.21
CA ASP A 33 -5.10 1.62 13.32
C ASP A 33 -6.51 1.45 12.70
N PHE A 34 -7.27 2.53 12.59
CA PHE A 34 -8.66 2.49 12.13
C PHE A 34 -8.82 2.22 10.62
N ILE A 35 -7.75 2.31 9.84
CA ILE A 35 -7.76 2.07 8.39
C ILE A 35 -6.81 0.93 7.98
N ASP A 36 -6.25 0.22 8.98
CA ASP A 36 -5.34 -0.92 8.80
C ASP A 36 -4.13 -0.60 7.89
N ASP A 37 -3.52 0.59 8.08
CA ASP A 37 -2.36 0.99 7.31
C ASP A 37 -1.15 0.09 7.56
N GLU A 38 -0.30 -0.03 6.55
CA GLU A 38 1.05 -0.58 6.68
C GLU A 38 2.12 0.42 6.24
N VAL A 39 3.20 0.45 7.00
CA VAL A 39 4.39 1.27 6.72
C VAL A 39 5.60 0.37 6.63
N PHE A 40 6.46 0.61 5.66
CA PHE A 40 7.62 -0.23 5.44
C PHE A 40 8.92 0.52 5.71
N VAL A 41 9.87 -0.15 6.37
CA VAL A 41 11.22 0.38 6.63
C VAL A 41 12.22 -0.57 5.99
N VAL A 42 13.02 -0.06 5.08
CA VAL A 42 14.12 -0.80 4.44
C VAL A 42 15.41 -0.40 5.14
N GLU A 43 16.01 -1.33 5.90
CA GLU A 43 17.23 -1.11 6.68
C GLU A 43 18.42 -1.79 6.05
N LYS A 44 19.53 -1.04 5.92
CA LYS A 44 20.83 -1.56 5.46
C LYS A 44 21.96 -0.86 6.23
N ASN A 45 22.75 -1.62 6.97
CA ASN A 45 23.90 -1.10 7.72
C ASN A 45 23.55 0.04 8.71
N GLY A 46 22.42 -0.03 9.40
CA GLY A 46 21.94 0.98 10.34
C GLY A 46 21.30 2.21 9.70
N LYS A 47 21.26 2.29 8.37
CA LYS A 47 20.54 3.32 7.60
C LYS A 47 19.17 2.80 7.19
N ALA A 48 18.15 3.65 7.26
CA ALA A 48 16.78 3.29 6.94
C ALA A 48 16.17 4.23 5.91
N VAL A 49 15.33 3.66 5.03
CA VAL A 49 14.42 4.39 4.15
C VAL A 49 13.02 3.89 4.39
N ILE A 50 12.08 4.83 4.52
CA ILE A 50 10.69 4.53 4.83
C ILE A 50 9.85 4.61 3.56
N ILE A 51 8.88 3.72 3.40
CA ILE A 51 7.85 3.76 2.36
C ILE A 51 6.52 3.92 3.07
N GLU A 52 5.80 4.96 2.74
CA GLU A 52 4.58 5.47 3.36
C GLU A 52 4.79 6.09 4.76
N SER A 53 3.72 6.61 5.34
CA SER A 53 3.70 7.28 6.63
C SER A 53 2.52 6.82 7.46
N PRO A 54 2.71 6.55 8.78
CA PRO A 54 1.57 6.40 9.66
C PRO A 54 0.87 7.77 9.82
N CYS A 55 -0.44 7.77 9.93
CA CYS A 55 -1.24 8.99 10.05
C CYS A 55 -2.01 9.13 11.38
N PHE A 56 -1.93 8.16 12.28
CA PHE A 56 -2.47 8.27 13.63
C PHE A 56 -1.38 8.58 14.65
N PHE A 57 -1.61 9.55 15.53
CA PHE A 57 -0.59 10.05 16.47
C PHE A 57 0.02 8.96 17.37
N ASP A 58 -0.76 7.94 17.77
CA ASP A 58 -0.24 6.83 18.56
C ASP A 58 0.78 5.99 17.75
N ASN A 59 0.48 5.72 16.48
CA ASN A 59 1.35 4.97 15.58
C ASN A 59 2.59 5.80 15.18
N ILE A 60 2.43 7.12 14.99
CA ILE A 60 3.54 8.04 14.75
C ILE A 60 4.54 7.99 15.91
N ARG A 61 4.07 8.07 17.16
CA ARG A 61 4.93 7.98 18.34
C ARG A 61 5.61 6.62 18.45
N GLU A 62 4.87 5.54 18.23
CA GLU A 62 5.38 4.19 18.33
C GLU A 62 6.47 3.91 17.28
N LEU A 63 6.22 4.25 16.01
CA LEU A 63 7.19 4.03 14.95
C LEU A 63 8.41 4.95 15.09
N THR A 64 8.23 6.20 15.56
CA THR A 64 9.33 7.09 15.86
C THR A 64 10.25 6.51 16.95
N GLU A 65 9.69 5.94 18.02
CA GLU A 65 10.47 5.27 19.06
C GLU A 65 11.18 4.02 18.55
N TYR A 66 10.51 3.24 17.68
CA TYR A 66 11.12 2.07 17.06
C TYR A 66 12.36 2.41 16.22
N LEU A 67 12.32 3.53 15.53
CA LEU A 67 13.37 3.99 14.61
C LEU A 67 14.51 4.76 15.30
N LYS A 68 14.46 5.01 16.60
CA LYS A 68 15.38 5.92 17.31
C LYS A 68 16.87 5.60 17.17
N ASP A 69 17.19 4.32 16.98
CA ASP A 69 18.57 3.83 16.84
C ASP A 69 18.98 3.63 15.37
N MET A 70 18.12 4.04 14.39
CA MET A 70 18.38 3.98 12.96
C MET A 70 18.62 5.38 12.40
N GLU A 71 19.55 5.49 11.45
CA GLU A 71 19.74 6.71 10.67
C GLU A 71 18.74 6.74 9.52
N VAL A 72 17.63 7.50 9.67
CA VAL A 72 16.60 7.60 8.62
C VAL A 72 17.03 8.59 7.56
N GLU A 73 17.39 8.09 6.37
CA GLU A 73 17.94 8.85 5.24
C GLU A 73 16.85 9.48 4.36
N GLY A 74 15.63 8.94 4.38
CA GLY A 74 14.55 9.46 3.57
C GLY A 74 13.24 8.70 3.74
N MET A 75 12.18 9.29 3.20
CA MET A 75 10.84 8.71 3.17
C MET A 75 10.26 8.87 1.77
N LEU A 76 9.77 7.78 1.20
CA LEU A 76 9.00 7.73 -0.03
C LEU A 76 7.51 7.86 0.33
N VAL A 77 6.91 9.01 0.02
CA VAL A 77 5.49 9.32 0.29
C VAL A 77 4.71 9.09 -0.99
N ALA A 78 4.12 7.90 -1.13
CA ALA A 78 3.42 7.52 -2.35
C ALA A 78 1.93 7.92 -2.31
N TYR A 79 1.13 7.22 -1.52
CA TYR A 79 -0.31 7.44 -1.42
C TYR A 79 -0.73 8.12 -0.11
N HIS A 80 0.01 7.91 0.98
CA HIS A 80 -0.32 8.41 2.30
C HIS A 80 0.32 9.78 2.54
N GLY A 81 -0.33 10.83 2.05
CA GLY A 81 0.15 12.20 2.20
C GLY A 81 0.00 12.81 3.60
N ALA A 82 -0.87 12.24 4.46
CA ALA A 82 -1.09 12.69 5.84
C ALA A 82 0.00 12.22 6.80
N GLY A 83 0.00 12.74 8.03
CA GLY A 83 0.94 12.31 9.07
C GLY A 83 2.26 13.10 9.10
N ALA A 84 2.26 14.36 8.67
CA ALA A 84 3.50 15.15 8.53
C ALA A 84 4.27 15.42 9.84
N THR A 85 3.66 15.16 11.01
CA THR A 85 4.39 15.19 12.27
C THR A 85 5.33 13.97 12.44
N PHE A 86 5.18 12.92 11.62
CA PHE A 86 6.11 11.81 11.58
C PHE A 86 7.44 12.24 10.93
N LEU A 87 8.51 12.18 11.71
CA LEU A 87 9.88 12.49 11.27
C LEU A 87 9.98 13.77 10.40
N PRO A 88 9.56 14.94 10.90
CA PRO A 88 9.37 16.16 10.11
C PRO A 88 10.66 16.66 9.42
N SER A 89 11.83 16.34 9.97
CA SER A 89 13.13 16.77 9.45
C SER A 89 13.75 15.82 8.41
N VAL A 90 13.20 14.62 8.25
CA VAL A 90 13.70 13.63 7.28
C VAL A 90 13.31 14.06 5.85
N PRO A 91 14.22 13.95 4.85
CA PRO A 91 13.89 14.25 3.46
C PRO A 91 12.72 13.41 2.95
N LYS A 92 11.76 14.06 2.27
CA LYS A 92 10.58 13.43 1.67
C LYS A 92 10.70 13.39 0.16
N PHE A 93 10.44 12.23 -0.43
CA PHE A 93 10.51 11.96 -1.86
C PHE A 93 9.11 11.57 -2.35
N ALA A 94 8.62 12.22 -3.40
CA ALA A 94 7.35 11.88 -4.05
C ALA A 94 7.40 12.26 -5.53
N THR A 95 6.52 11.67 -6.34
CA THR A 95 6.27 12.17 -7.69
C THR A 95 5.35 13.38 -7.65
N GLN A 96 5.32 14.18 -8.72
CA GLN A 96 4.40 15.32 -8.79
C GLN A 96 2.94 14.87 -8.69
N ASN A 97 2.59 13.72 -9.29
CA ASN A 97 1.23 13.16 -9.17
C ASN A 97 0.83 12.87 -7.71
N ALA A 98 1.76 12.31 -6.90
CA ALA A 98 1.50 12.04 -5.49
C ALA A 98 1.30 13.35 -4.69
N VAL A 99 2.07 14.40 -5.01
CA VAL A 99 1.87 15.74 -4.43
C VAL A 99 0.48 16.27 -4.78
N ASP A 100 0.14 16.26 -6.06
CA ASP A 100 -1.14 16.80 -6.56
C ASP A 100 -2.33 15.99 -5.99
N TYR A 101 -2.19 14.67 -5.88
CA TYR A 101 -3.20 13.79 -5.28
C TYR A 101 -3.46 14.15 -3.81
N SER A 102 -2.39 14.36 -3.02
CA SER A 102 -2.48 14.64 -1.59
C SER A 102 -2.92 16.06 -1.27
N GLU A 103 -2.59 17.04 -2.12
CA GLU A 103 -2.89 18.46 -1.88
C GLU A 103 -4.23 18.90 -2.50
N ASN A 104 -4.61 18.37 -3.67
CA ASN A 104 -5.72 18.84 -4.48
C ASN A 104 -6.62 17.73 -5.01
N GLY A 105 -6.22 16.47 -4.94
CA GLY A 105 -6.89 15.32 -5.55
C GLY A 105 -7.70 14.47 -4.57
N GLY A 106 -7.82 13.20 -4.92
CA GLY A 106 -8.55 12.21 -4.12
C GLY A 106 -7.98 12.00 -2.72
N GLY A 107 -6.65 12.10 -2.58
CA GLY A 107 -5.98 12.02 -1.28
C GLY A 107 -6.38 13.15 -0.34
N LYS A 108 -6.50 14.39 -0.84
CA LYS A 108 -7.00 15.51 -0.05
C LYS A 108 -8.42 15.26 0.46
N ALA A 109 -9.30 14.75 -0.40
CA ALA A 109 -10.67 14.43 -0.01
C ALA A 109 -10.73 13.33 1.05
N LEU A 110 -9.86 12.31 0.98
CA LEU A 110 -9.72 11.28 1.99
C LEU A 110 -9.22 11.85 3.33
N ILE A 111 -8.18 12.70 3.31
CA ILE A 111 -7.67 13.38 4.51
C ILE A 111 -8.77 14.19 5.20
N ASP A 112 -9.59 14.94 4.46
CA ASP A 112 -10.70 15.70 5.01
C ASP A 112 -11.78 14.80 5.63
N SER A 113 -12.09 13.69 4.97
CA SER A 113 -13.02 12.67 5.47
C SER A 113 -12.52 12.01 6.76
N PHE A 114 -11.25 11.63 6.79
CA PHE A 114 -10.61 10.99 7.97
C PHE A 114 -10.49 11.97 9.12
N THR A 115 -10.17 13.24 8.86
CA THR A 115 -10.19 14.31 9.87
C THR A 115 -11.56 14.41 10.54
N SER A 116 -12.62 14.35 9.74
CA SER A 116 -13.98 14.40 10.26
C SER A 116 -14.36 13.15 11.04
N SER A 117 -13.86 11.98 10.64
CA SER A 117 -14.21 10.68 11.22
C SER A 117 -13.42 10.35 12.49
N PHE A 118 -12.12 10.69 12.52
CA PHE A 118 -11.19 10.27 13.57
C PHE A 118 -10.74 11.39 14.50
N GLY A 119 -11.04 12.66 14.16
CA GLY A 119 -10.80 13.83 15.01
C GLY A 119 -9.35 13.94 15.48
N GLU A 120 -9.18 14.12 16.79
CA GLU A 120 -7.87 14.38 17.42
C GLU A 120 -6.89 13.19 17.39
N SER A 121 -7.32 11.99 16.99
CA SER A 121 -6.43 10.84 16.87
C SER A 121 -5.64 10.83 15.56
N PHE A 122 -6.11 11.55 14.54
CA PHE A 122 -5.58 11.57 13.18
C PHE A 122 -4.76 12.83 12.91
N ASP A 123 -3.55 12.67 12.39
CA ASP A 123 -2.70 13.76 11.93
C ASP A 123 -3.03 14.12 10.48
N SER A 124 -3.87 15.12 10.30
CA SER A 124 -4.30 15.61 8.98
C SER A 124 -3.27 16.50 8.28
N SER A 125 -2.12 16.77 8.92
CA SER A 125 -1.08 17.57 8.29
C SER A 125 -0.46 16.82 7.10
N VAL A 126 -0.26 17.52 5.98
CA VAL A 126 0.28 16.94 4.75
C VAL A 126 1.80 17.09 4.72
N HIS A 127 2.51 16.03 4.32
CA HIS A 127 3.94 16.04 4.19
C HIS A 127 4.42 17.08 3.17
N LYS A 128 5.36 17.93 3.60
CA LYS A 128 6.07 18.81 2.67
C LYS A 128 7.14 18.01 1.92
N ILE A 129 6.91 17.78 0.63
CA ILE A 129 7.85 17.08 -0.23
C ILE A 129 9.07 17.95 -0.49
N THR A 130 10.25 17.41 -0.17
CA THR A 130 11.54 18.11 -0.36
C THR A 130 12.26 17.72 -1.65
N ASN A 131 11.90 16.56 -2.21
CA ASN A 131 12.51 16.01 -3.42
C ASN A 131 11.41 15.46 -4.32
N VAL A 132 11.07 16.18 -5.38
CA VAL A 132 10.19 15.66 -6.42
C VAL A 132 11.02 14.74 -7.32
N VAL A 133 10.54 13.52 -7.53
CA VAL A 133 11.21 12.48 -8.33
C VAL A 133 10.34 12.07 -9.51
N GLU A 134 10.97 11.53 -10.54
CA GLU A 134 10.31 10.96 -11.72
C GLU A 134 10.43 9.44 -11.73
N SER A 135 9.73 8.79 -12.67
CA SER A 135 9.92 7.34 -12.91
C SER A 135 11.35 7.01 -13.23
N GLY A 136 11.87 5.96 -12.63
CA GLY A 136 13.24 5.51 -12.79
C GLY A 136 13.93 5.28 -11.46
N LYS A 137 15.25 5.19 -11.51
CA LYS A 137 16.07 4.86 -10.35
C LYS A 137 16.31 6.10 -9.47
N VAL A 138 16.08 5.93 -8.18
CA VAL A 138 16.43 6.89 -7.11
C VAL A 138 17.27 6.15 -6.07
N THR A 139 18.38 6.75 -5.63
CA THR A 139 19.21 6.19 -4.57
C THR A 139 19.07 7.02 -3.30
N ILE A 140 18.67 6.39 -2.21
CA ILE A 140 18.47 7.02 -0.89
C ILE A 140 19.21 6.16 0.15
N GLY A 141 20.04 6.77 0.99
CA GLY A 141 20.79 6.06 2.02
C GLY A 141 21.70 4.93 1.51
N GLY A 142 22.13 5.00 0.23
CA GLY A 142 22.91 3.95 -0.42
C GLY A 142 22.11 2.72 -0.84
N MET A 143 20.80 2.81 -0.86
CA MET A 143 19.87 1.80 -1.38
C MET A 143 19.17 2.32 -2.63
N ASP A 144 19.02 1.45 -3.63
CA ASP A 144 18.37 1.78 -4.90
C ASP A 144 16.87 1.44 -4.86
N PHE A 145 16.05 2.38 -5.31
CA PHE A 145 14.61 2.25 -5.49
C PHE A 145 14.26 2.58 -6.93
N ILE A 146 13.38 1.80 -7.56
CA ILE A 146 12.84 2.10 -8.88
C ILE A 146 11.42 2.63 -8.70
N ILE A 147 11.24 3.89 -9.02
CA ILE A 147 9.95 4.57 -8.98
C ILE A 147 9.20 4.28 -10.28
N LYS A 148 7.98 3.85 -10.18
CA LYS A 148 7.06 3.66 -11.30
C LYS A 148 5.83 4.52 -11.05
N GLN A 149 5.76 5.67 -11.73
CA GLN A 149 4.64 6.61 -11.59
C GLN A 149 3.33 5.95 -12.04
N THR A 150 2.27 6.16 -11.26
CA THR A 150 0.90 5.78 -11.55
C THR A 150 0.07 7.03 -11.88
N ALA A 151 -1.25 6.89 -12.06
CA ALA A 151 -2.12 8.03 -12.29
C ALA A 151 -2.14 9.01 -11.09
N ASP A 152 -2.19 8.47 -9.88
CA ASP A 152 -2.38 9.26 -8.66
C ASP A 152 -1.12 9.35 -7.78
N ALA A 153 -0.17 8.39 -7.93
CA ALA A 153 1.01 8.29 -7.08
C ALA A 153 2.15 7.52 -7.75
N PHE A 154 2.74 6.54 -7.08
CA PHE A 154 3.78 5.68 -7.65
C PHE A 154 3.93 4.36 -6.89
N ASP A 155 4.37 3.32 -7.61
CA ASP A 155 4.88 2.08 -7.04
C ASP A 155 6.38 2.17 -6.84
N VAL A 156 6.93 1.29 -5.98
CA VAL A 156 8.36 1.25 -5.65
C VAL A 156 8.88 -0.18 -5.78
N GLU A 157 9.84 -0.40 -6.69
CA GLU A 157 10.61 -1.66 -6.67
C GLU A 157 11.86 -1.46 -5.80
N ILE A 158 12.22 -2.49 -5.03
CA ILE A 158 13.44 -2.55 -4.22
C ILE A 158 14.32 -3.67 -4.82
N PRO A 159 15.18 -3.36 -5.81
CA PRO A 159 15.85 -4.37 -6.63
C PRO A 159 16.78 -5.29 -5.82
N GLU A 160 17.46 -4.76 -4.82
CA GLU A 160 18.43 -5.52 -4.02
C GLU A 160 17.80 -6.71 -3.27
N ILE A 161 16.51 -6.62 -2.95
CA ILE A 161 15.77 -7.69 -2.27
C ILE A 161 14.65 -8.28 -3.13
N ASN A 162 14.51 -7.81 -4.37
CA ASN A 162 13.47 -8.22 -5.33
C ASN A 162 12.06 -8.15 -4.73
N VAL A 163 11.69 -6.99 -4.21
CA VAL A 163 10.40 -6.69 -3.59
C VAL A 163 9.76 -5.51 -4.32
N VAL A 164 8.44 -5.49 -4.39
CA VAL A 164 7.67 -4.36 -4.94
C VAL A 164 6.66 -3.87 -3.91
N TYR A 165 6.52 -2.55 -3.81
CA TYR A 165 5.43 -1.88 -3.13
C TYR A 165 4.42 -1.38 -4.16
N THR A 166 3.14 -1.64 -3.92
CA THR A 166 2.01 -1.14 -4.68
C THR A 166 0.84 -0.86 -3.73
N HIS A 167 -0.17 -0.11 -4.17
CA HIS A 167 -1.31 0.23 -3.30
C HIS A 167 -2.47 -0.75 -3.51
N MET A 168 -3.19 -1.09 -2.40
CA MET A 168 -4.49 -1.77 -2.44
C MET A 168 -4.51 -3.16 -3.10
N LEU A 169 -3.53 -4.03 -2.86
CA LEU A 169 -3.58 -5.38 -3.39
C LEU A 169 -4.63 -6.24 -2.65
N GLY A 170 -4.35 -6.91 -1.58
CA GLY A 170 -5.26 -7.76 -0.78
C GLY A 170 -5.89 -8.93 -1.55
N HIS A 171 -5.38 -10.16 -1.37
CA HIS A 171 -5.86 -11.33 -2.12
C HIS A 171 -7.23 -11.86 -1.66
N ASP A 172 -7.61 -11.59 -0.43
CA ASP A 172 -8.86 -12.03 0.24
C ASP A 172 -9.82 -10.86 0.54
N CYS A 173 -9.68 -9.78 -0.21
CA CYS A 173 -10.50 -8.59 -0.10
C CYS A 173 -11.11 -8.21 -1.45
N HIS A 174 -12.35 -7.72 -1.44
CA HIS A 174 -12.93 -7.08 -2.60
C HIS A 174 -12.13 -5.80 -2.94
N SER A 175 -11.86 -5.57 -4.21
CA SER A 175 -11.18 -4.35 -4.67
C SER A 175 -12.16 -3.41 -5.36
N ILE A 176 -11.79 -2.15 -5.44
CA ILE A 176 -12.47 -1.20 -6.33
C ILE A 176 -12.04 -1.51 -7.76
N VAL A 177 -12.96 -1.99 -8.59
CA VAL A 177 -12.72 -2.34 -9.98
C VAL A 177 -13.63 -1.52 -10.88
N ALA A 178 -13.06 -0.55 -11.59
CA ALA A 178 -13.80 0.36 -12.47
C ALA A 178 -14.11 -0.29 -13.83
N GLY A 179 -14.84 -1.41 -13.80
CA GLY A 179 -15.27 -2.15 -14.97
C GLY A 179 -14.23 -3.15 -15.52
N ALA A 180 -14.58 -3.84 -16.59
CA ALA A 180 -13.80 -4.96 -17.15
C ALA A 180 -12.38 -4.54 -17.61
N GLY A 181 -12.25 -3.36 -18.22
CA GLY A 181 -10.95 -2.84 -18.67
C GLY A 181 -9.98 -2.57 -17.53
N HIS A 182 -10.47 -2.07 -16.39
CA HIS A 182 -9.65 -1.89 -15.19
C HIS A 182 -9.25 -3.26 -14.61
N ALA A 183 -10.16 -4.23 -14.56
CA ALA A 183 -9.82 -5.60 -14.15
C ALA A 183 -8.70 -6.18 -15.03
N ASP A 184 -8.74 -5.98 -16.35
CA ASP A 184 -7.69 -6.45 -17.27
C ASP A 184 -6.34 -5.79 -16.99
N ALA A 185 -6.32 -4.49 -16.69
CA ALA A 185 -5.10 -3.78 -16.33
C ALA A 185 -4.50 -4.33 -15.01
N MET A 186 -5.32 -4.52 -13.97
CA MET A 186 -4.88 -5.13 -12.70
C MET A 186 -4.34 -6.55 -12.90
N ILE A 187 -5.01 -7.37 -13.70
CA ILE A 187 -4.56 -8.74 -14.04
C ILE A 187 -3.20 -8.71 -14.75
N ALA A 188 -3.02 -7.79 -15.71
CA ALA A 188 -1.78 -7.65 -16.45
C ALA A 188 -0.62 -7.24 -15.52
N GLU A 189 -0.88 -6.35 -14.57
CA GLU A 189 0.09 -5.93 -13.57
C GLU A 189 0.49 -7.08 -12.64
N LEU A 190 -0.47 -7.80 -12.05
CA LEU A 190 -0.22 -8.97 -11.21
C LEU A 190 0.55 -10.07 -11.95
N ARG A 191 0.24 -10.32 -13.22
CA ARG A 191 1.01 -11.24 -14.09
C ARG A 191 2.44 -10.75 -14.29
N SER A 192 2.66 -9.46 -14.39
CA SER A 192 4.02 -8.89 -14.48
C SER A 192 4.81 -9.15 -13.20
N TYR A 193 4.19 -9.07 -12.03
CA TYR A 193 4.83 -9.39 -10.74
C TYR A 193 5.21 -10.87 -10.66
N ILE A 194 4.33 -11.76 -11.12
CA ILE A 194 4.62 -13.21 -11.21
C ILE A 194 5.79 -13.45 -12.17
N ALA A 195 5.79 -12.81 -13.33
CA ALA A 195 6.86 -12.98 -14.31
C ALA A 195 8.21 -12.46 -13.83
N LYS A 196 8.24 -11.38 -13.05
CA LYS A 196 9.46 -10.85 -12.41
C LYS A 196 9.92 -11.70 -11.22
N GLY A 197 9.06 -12.53 -10.66
CA GLY A 197 9.38 -13.44 -9.56
C GLY A 197 9.70 -12.71 -8.25
N TYR A 198 8.94 -11.66 -7.91
CA TYR A 198 9.16 -10.92 -6.68
C TYR A 198 9.12 -11.82 -5.44
N ASN A 199 9.98 -11.52 -4.48
CA ASN A 199 9.99 -12.21 -3.18
C ASN A 199 8.75 -11.88 -2.34
N LEU A 200 8.38 -10.60 -2.33
CA LEU A 200 7.20 -10.07 -1.63
C LEU A 200 6.58 -8.95 -2.46
N ILE A 201 5.28 -8.79 -2.28
CA ILE A 201 4.48 -7.67 -2.76
C ILE A 201 3.95 -6.95 -1.51
N LEU A 202 4.35 -5.70 -1.35
CA LEU A 202 3.96 -4.85 -0.23
C LEU A 202 2.74 -4.04 -0.61
N THR A 203 1.79 -3.90 0.30
CA THR A 203 0.57 -3.11 0.09
C THR A 203 0.33 -2.17 1.26
N SER A 204 -0.38 -1.07 1.04
CA SER A 204 -0.60 -0.07 2.09
C SER A 204 -1.54 -0.50 3.21
N HIS A 205 -2.36 -1.52 3.00
CA HIS A 205 -3.44 -1.91 3.94
C HIS A 205 -3.45 -3.39 4.30
N TYR A 206 -2.54 -4.18 3.75
CA TYR A 206 -2.46 -5.62 3.97
C TYR A 206 -1.05 -6.02 4.29
N THR A 207 -0.90 -7.07 5.09
CA THR A 207 0.41 -7.68 5.34
C THR A 207 1.07 -8.08 4.02
N PRO A 208 2.43 -8.10 3.96
CA PRO A 208 3.14 -8.47 2.75
C PRO A 208 2.63 -9.77 2.14
N GLU A 209 2.40 -9.75 0.84
CA GLU A 209 1.86 -10.84 0.05
C GLU A 209 2.94 -11.52 -0.80
N ASP A 210 2.66 -12.71 -1.29
CA ASP A 210 3.54 -13.43 -2.22
C ASP A 210 2.88 -13.66 -3.59
N LEU A 211 3.61 -14.31 -4.49
CA LEU A 211 3.11 -14.56 -5.85
C LEU A 211 1.90 -15.50 -5.92
N LYS A 212 1.67 -16.28 -4.85
CA LYS A 212 0.50 -17.13 -4.75
C LYS A 212 -0.75 -16.30 -4.44
N ASP A 213 -0.59 -15.29 -3.60
CA ASP A 213 -1.66 -14.32 -3.32
C ASP A 213 -1.99 -13.51 -4.59
N ALA A 214 -0.96 -13.09 -5.33
CA ALA A 214 -1.15 -12.43 -6.62
C ALA A 214 -1.95 -13.30 -7.61
N GLN A 215 -1.67 -14.61 -7.69
CA GLN A 215 -2.44 -15.53 -8.52
C GLN A 215 -3.90 -15.66 -8.03
N THR A 216 -4.10 -15.75 -6.72
CA THR A 216 -5.45 -15.78 -6.12
C THR A 216 -6.25 -14.54 -6.51
N LYS A 217 -5.60 -13.37 -6.48
CA LYS A 217 -6.24 -12.11 -6.90
C LYS A 217 -6.56 -12.07 -8.40
N ILE A 218 -5.68 -12.61 -9.26
CA ILE A 218 -5.95 -12.75 -10.68
C ILE A 218 -7.20 -13.61 -10.90
N ASP A 219 -7.26 -14.79 -10.25
CA ASP A 219 -8.39 -15.72 -10.38
C ASP A 219 -9.70 -15.05 -9.92
N TYR A 220 -9.65 -14.28 -8.84
CA TYR A 220 -10.78 -13.47 -8.38
C TYR A 220 -11.24 -12.45 -9.43
N LEU A 221 -10.32 -11.65 -9.98
CA LEU A 221 -10.64 -10.61 -10.97
C LEU A 221 -11.19 -11.20 -12.28
N GLU A 222 -10.63 -12.33 -12.73
CA GLU A 222 -11.14 -13.04 -13.90
C GLU A 222 -12.56 -13.57 -13.66
N ASN A 223 -12.83 -14.10 -12.45
CA ASN A 223 -14.14 -14.57 -12.08
C ASN A 223 -15.15 -13.43 -11.91
N LEU A 224 -14.72 -12.31 -11.33
CA LEU A 224 -15.54 -11.10 -11.21
C LEU A 224 -16.09 -10.64 -12.56
N LYS A 225 -15.24 -10.61 -13.61
CA LYS A 225 -15.65 -10.29 -14.98
C LYS A 225 -16.66 -11.29 -15.53
N LYS A 226 -16.48 -12.59 -15.27
CA LYS A 226 -17.43 -13.65 -15.71
C LYS A 226 -18.78 -13.48 -15.02
N ILE A 227 -18.80 -13.22 -13.72
CA ILE A 227 -20.03 -12.97 -12.97
C ILE A 227 -20.75 -11.74 -13.52
N ALA A 228 -20.03 -10.63 -13.71
CA ALA A 228 -20.61 -9.40 -14.27
C ALA A 228 -21.25 -9.62 -15.65
N ALA A 229 -20.59 -10.39 -16.53
CA ALA A 229 -21.14 -10.72 -17.84
C ALA A 229 -22.39 -11.61 -17.79
N GLY A 230 -22.64 -12.32 -16.69
CA GLY A 230 -23.81 -13.19 -16.49
C GLY A 230 -24.97 -12.53 -15.74
N CYS A 231 -24.76 -11.37 -15.12
CA CYS A 231 -25.77 -10.65 -14.32
C CYS A 231 -26.42 -9.52 -15.10
N LYS A 232 -27.67 -9.20 -14.73
CA LYS A 232 -28.45 -8.15 -15.39
C LYS A 232 -28.34 -6.78 -14.72
N ASN A 233 -27.92 -6.75 -13.47
CA ASN A 233 -27.85 -5.54 -12.66
C ASN A 233 -26.87 -5.72 -11.49
N ALA A 234 -26.56 -4.61 -10.82
CA ALA A 234 -25.63 -4.55 -9.70
C ALA A 234 -26.03 -5.45 -8.50
N ASP A 235 -27.33 -5.61 -8.24
CA ASP A 235 -27.79 -6.42 -7.10
C ASP A 235 -27.58 -7.92 -7.35
N GLU A 236 -27.88 -8.41 -8.57
CA GLU A 236 -27.58 -9.78 -8.95
C GLU A 236 -26.07 -10.05 -8.90
N PHE A 237 -25.26 -9.11 -9.37
CA PHE A 237 -23.81 -9.20 -9.31
C PHE A 237 -23.28 -9.29 -7.88
N LYS A 238 -23.69 -8.37 -6.99
CA LYS A 238 -23.27 -8.39 -5.59
C LYS A 238 -23.67 -9.68 -4.87
N ALA A 239 -24.90 -10.14 -5.10
CA ALA A 239 -25.38 -11.39 -4.51
C ALA A 239 -24.56 -12.60 -4.96
N GLU A 240 -24.22 -12.69 -6.25
CA GLU A 240 -23.44 -13.80 -6.80
C GLU A 240 -21.98 -13.75 -6.34
N VAL A 241 -21.34 -12.56 -6.32
CA VAL A 241 -19.99 -12.38 -5.79
C VAL A 241 -19.94 -12.74 -4.30
N GLY A 242 -20.87 -12.23 -3.48
CA GLY A 242 -20.93 -12.56 -2.06
C GLY A 242 -21.18 -14.05 -1.78
N ARG A 243 -21.93 -14.74 -2.64
CA ARG A 243 -22.13 -16.19 -2.56
C ARG A 243 -20.86 -16.97 -2.83
N GLN A 244 -20.03 -16.53 -3.81
CA GLN A 244 -18.79 -17.23 -4.20
C GLN A 244 -17.62 -16.87 -3.28
N TYR A 245 -17.61 -15.67 -2.71
CA TYR A 245 -16.52 -15.14 -1.86
C TYR A 245 -17.03 -14.67 -0.49
N PRO A 246 -17.70 -15.53 0.30
CA PRO A 246 -18.41 -15.12 1.54
C PRO A 246 -17.44 -14.68 2.65
N ALA A 247 -16.15 -15.03 2.56
CA ALA A 247 -15.14 -14.69 3.54
C ALA A 247 -14.33 -13.44 3.18
N TYR A 248 -14.55 -12.86 1.99
CA TYR A 248 -13.80 -11.67 1.58
C TYR A 248 -14.26 -10.44 2.35
N SER A 249 -13.29 -9.66 2.84
CA SER A 249 -13.51 -8.31 3.39
C SER A 249 -13.78 -7.28 2.30
N GLY A 250 -13.99 -6.00 2.66
CA GLY A 250 -14.13 -4.92 1.69
C GLY A 250 -15.49 -4.87 0.98
N GLN A 251 -16.58 -5.14 1.68
CA GLN A 251 -17.93 -5.11 1.11
C GLN A 251 -18.29 -3.76 0.48
N ASN A 252 -17.82 -2.65 1.06
CA ASN A 252 -17.97 -1.31 0.50
C ASN A 252 -17.27 -1.17 -0.86
N TYR A 253 -16.15 -1.84 -1.09
CA TYR A 253 -15.45 -1.88 -2.38
C TYR A 253 -16.22 -2.67 -3.42
N LEU A 254 -16.89 -3.76 -3.02
CA LEU A 254 -17.79 -4.50 -3.89
C LEU A 254 -18.98 -3.65 -4.33
N ASP A 255 -19.56 -2.84 -3.43
CA ASP A 255 -20.65 -1.92 -3.77
C ASP A 255 -20.22 -0.90 -4.83
N MET A 256 -19.01 -0.31 -4.68
CA MET A 256 -18.45 0.62 -5.67
C MET A 256 -18.21 -0.08 -7.02
N THR A 257 -17.60 -1.27 -6.99
CA THR A 257 -17.33 -2.09 -8.18
C THR A 257 -18.61 -2.44 -8.93
N ALA A 258 -19.66 -2.82 -8.21
CA ALA A 258 -20.97 -3.11 -8.81
C ALA A 258 -21.53 -1.88 -9.55
N GLY A 259 -21.38 -0.68 -8.97
CA GLY A 259 -21.73 0.58 -9.61
C GLY A 259 -21.00 0.78 -10.93
N PHE A 260 -19.70 0.50 -10.98
CA PHE A 260 -18.91 0.67 -12.22
C PHE A 260 -19.20 -0.36 -13.31
N PHE A 261 -19.63 -1.56 -12.97
CA PHE A 261 -19.96 -2.58 -13.98
C PHE A 261 -21.35 -2.40 -14.57
N PHE A 262 -22.28 -1.75 -13.87
CA PHE A 262 -23.70 -1.61 -14.24
C PHE A 262 -24.19 -0.15 -14.28
N ALA A 263 -23.24 0.82 -14.42
CA ALA A 263 -23.55 2.24 -14.60
C ALA A 263 -24.18 2.56 -15.96
#